data_e06f1497e30a4382cc6fe32eaf4dde07
#
_entry.id   e06f1497e30a4382cc6fe32eaf4dde07
#
_cell.length_a   1.000
_cell.length_b   1.000
_cell.length_c   1.000
_cell.angle_alpha   90.00
_cell.angle_beta   90.00
_cell.angle_gamma   90.00
#
_symmetry.space_group_name_H-M   'P 1'
#
loop_
_entity.id
_entity.type
_entity.pdbx_description
1 polymer ?
#
loop_
_entity_poly.entity_id
_entity_poly.type
_entity_poly.pdbx_seq_one_letter_code
_entity_poly.pdbx_strand_id
1 'polypeptide(L)'
;METTHHHESKKDNIMSESIPGKDYWIPASIVISALIISSTWIYTVKVKNTERGEVRVSVSENGQKNIGSSVGKTIPIVWGDLGVKMVNAGVIDRDKFIQVYANRGGLSDEEKKLLDSTGNGTLVVNEENSGVILNLLWAFGLGNKNDILDNGEMKDPRYGNPGNFASTGGWTIAKGDSMDHYSKHQFIILTKEQQALVERTSKNIYRPCCGNSTYFPDCNHGMAMLGLLELMASQGATESQMYETALVMNSIWFPDQYANISKYFESKGTSFDKVDPKQILSAEFSSAQGFQKMMSQFIEPTGSGSAPTKRSGGGCGV
;
A
#
# COMPACT_ATOMS: atom_id res chain seq x y z
N MET A 1 -24.33 -84.68 -3.75
CA MET A 1 -23.72 -85.53 -2.72
C MET A 1 -23.43 -84.61 -1.60
N GLU A 2 -24.31 -84.64 -0.72
CA GLU A 2 -24.30 -85.15 0.67
C GLU A 2 -23.63 -84.17 1.61
N THR A 3 -24.44 -83.44 2.40
CA THR A 3 -24.94 -83.77 3.74
C THR A 3 -23.81 -83.85 4.76
N THR A 4 -23.81 -83.22 5.89
CA THR A 4 -24.70 -83.30 7.06
C THR A 4 -24.36 -82.26 8.08
N HIS A 5 -25.33 -81.59 8.67
CA HIS A 5 -25.82 -81.45 10.04
C HIS A 5 -24.89 -81.82 11.24
N HIS A 6 -24.88 -80.93 12.23
CA HIS A 6 -25.28 -81.10 13.62
C HIS A 6 -24.97 -79.82 14.44
N HIS A 7 -25.86 -79.11 14.97
CA HIS A 7 -26.72 -79.10 16.14
C HIS A 7 -25.99 -78.98 17.52
N GLU A 8 -26.51 -77.99 18.25
CA GLU A 8 -26.61 -77.80 19.72
C GLU A 8 -25.34 -77.41 20.47
N SER A 9 -25.36 -76.47 21.42
CA SER A 9 -26.25 -76.27 22.59
C SER A 9 -26.03 -74.93 23.25
N LYS A 10 -27.15 -74.36 23.78
CA LYS A 10 -27.27 -73.26 24.75
C LYS A 10 -26.38 -73.46 25.99
N LYS A 11 -25.81 -72.35 26.46
CA LYS A 11 -25.76 -72.04 27.89
C LYS A 11 -25.84 -70.52 28.13
N ASP A 12 -26.94 -70.15 28.78
CA ASP A 12 -27.14 -68.85 29.40
C ASP A 12 -26.12 -68.59 30.46
N ASN A 13 -25.49 -67.42 30.47
CA ASN A 13 -24.84 -66.92 31.67
C ASN A 13 -25.15 -65.42 31.78
N ILE A 14 -26.00 -65.11 32.73
CA ILE A 14 -26.31 -63.80 33.25
C ILE A 14 -25.04 -63.28 33.96
N MET A 15 -24.49 -62.14 33.51
CA MET A 15 -23.61 -61.35 34.36
C MET A 15 -23.81 -59.87 34.14
N SER A 16 -24.35 -59.29 35.16
CA SER A 16 -24.19 -57.90 35.68
C SER A 16 -23.82 -56.79 34.74
N GLU A 17 -24.81 -55.92 34.47
CA GLU A 17 -24.62 -54.57 34.02
C GLU A 17 -23.69 -53.80 34.99
N SER A 18 -22.48 -53.43 34.53
CA SER A 18 -21.72 -52.37 35.12
C SER A 18 -22.07 -51.06 34.42
N ILE A 19 -22.64 -50.13 35.13
CA ILE A 19 -22.94 -48.76 34.71
C ILE A 19 -21.60 -48.11 34.35
N PRO A 20 -21.37 -47.59 33.07
CA PRO A 20 -20.18 -46.85 32.77
C PRO A 20 -20.25 -45.49 33.47
N GLY A 21 -19.27 -45.20 34.29
CA GLY A 21 -19.07 -43.90 34.90
C GLY A 21 -19.05 -42.82 33.81
N LYS A 22 -19.90 -41.82 33.93
CA LYS A 22 -19.86 -40.64 33.07
C LYS A 22 -18.57 -39.89 33.30
N ASP A 23 -17.65 -39.98 32.36
CA ASP A 23 -16.42 -39.16 32.34
C ASP A 23 -16.76 -37.67 32.15
N TYR A 24 -16.91 -36.98 33.27
CA TYR A 24 -17.15 -35.52 33.30
C TYR A 24 -15.89 -34.71 32.94
N TRP A 25 -14.76 -35.35 32.65
CA TRP A 25 -13.48 -34.69 32.33
C TRP A 25 -13.50 -34.11 30.89
N ILE A 26 -14.17 -34.73 29.92
CA ILE A 26 -14.23 -34.28 28.56
C ILE A 26 -14.95 -32.93 28.42
N PRO A 27 -16.18 -32.74 29.00
CA PRO A 27 -16.84 -31.44 28.92
C PRO A 27 -16.09 -30.33 29.69
N ALA A 28 -15.43 -30.66 30.80
CA ALA A 28 -14.62 -29.68 31.55
C ALA A 28 -13.40 -29.20 30.77
N SER A 29 -12.70 -30.07 30.05
CA SER A 29 -11.57 -29.67 29.19
C SER A 29 -11.98 -28.80 28.03
N ILE A 30 -13.14 -29.03 27.42
CA ILE A 30 -13.67 -28.18 26.34
C ILE A 30 -14.00 -26.78 26.84
N VAL A 31 -14.63 -26.65 28.02
CA VAL A 31 -14.92 -25.34 28.61
C VAL A 31 -13.65 -24.57 28.97
N ILE A 32 -12.64 -25.23 29.53
CA ILE A 32 -11.37 -24.61 29.85
C ILE A 32 -10.64 -24.15 28.59
N SER A 33 -10.64 -24.97 27.54
CA SER A 33 -10.04 -24.60 26.24
C SER A 33 -10.76 -23.41 25.61
N ALA A 34 -12.08 -23.34 25.64
CA ALA A 34 -12.85 -22.22 25.15
C ALA A 34 -12.58 -20.93 25.93
N LEU A 35 -12.39 -21.01 27.26
CA LEU A 35 -12.03 -19.85 28.10
C LEU A 35 -10.60 -19.35 27.83
N ILE A 36 -9.65 -20.23 27.56
CA ILE A 36 -8.29 -19.86 27.18
C ILE A 36 -8.27 -19.17 25.81
N ILE A 37 -8.97 -19.73 24.82
CA ILE A 37 -9.05 -19.15 23.49
C ILE A 37 -9.74 -17.78 23.51
N SER A 38 -10.84 -17.63 24.25
CA SER A 38 -11.55 -16.34 24.35
C SER A 38 -10.73 -15.30 25.12
N SER A 39 -10.03 -15.67 26.20
CA SER A 39 -9.15 -14.74 26.92
C SER A 39 -7.95 -14.30 26.10
N THR A 40 -7.36 -15.21 25.31
CA THR A 40 -6.26 -14.88 24.40
C THR A 40 -6.75 -13.96 23.28
N TRP A 41 -7.96 -14.19 22.77
CA TRP A 41 -8.57 -13.32 21.73
C TRP A 41 -8.90 -11.93 22.27
N ILE A 42 -9.48 -11.83 23.47
CA ILE A 42 -9.73 -10.55 24.15
C ILE A 42 -8.41 -9.81 24.45
N TYR A 43 -7.36 -10.52 24.88
CA TYR A 43 -6.05 -9.93 25.13
C TYR A 43 -5.42 -9.40 23.85
N THR A 44 -5.43 -10.16 22.76
CA THR A 44 -4.89 -9.72 21.45
C THR A 44 -5.68 -8.58 20.84
N VAL A 45 -7.01 -8.55 20.98
CA VAL A 45 -7.83 -7.42 20.56
C VAL A 45 -7.56 -6.18 21.41
N LYS A 46 -7.39 -6.34 22.73
CA LYS A 46 -7.09 -5.22 23.64
C LYS A 46 -5.68 -4.65 23.41
N VAL A 47 -4.67 -5.51 23.18
CA VAL A 47 -3.31 -5.07 22.83
C VAL A 47 -3.29 -4.36 21.47
N LYS A 48 -3.98 -4.90 20.44
CA LYS A 48 -4.11 -4.21 19.15
C LYS A 48 -4.86 -2.88 19.24
N ASN A 49 -5.81 -2.74 20.16
CA ASN A 49 -6.52 -1.46 20.37
C ASN A 49 -5.71 -0.46 21.21
N THR A 50 -4.75 -0.91 22.01
CA THR A 50 -3.88 0.00 22.79
C THR A 50 -2.73 0.55 21.95
N GLU A 51 -2.34 -0.15 20.86
CA GLU A 51 -1.37 0.34 19.87
C GLU A 51 -2.01 1.14 18.72
N ARG A 52 -3.35 1.20 18.64
CA ARG A 52 -4.02 2.22 17.83
C ARG A 52 -3.87 3.56 18.52
N GLY A 53 -2.73 4.22 18.27
CA GLY A 53 -2.60 5.63 18.52
C GLY A 53 -3.76 6.34 17.83
N GLU A 54 -4.69 6.88 18.62
CA GLU A 54 -5.70 7.78 18.10
C GLU A 54 -4.96 8.90 17.37
N VAL A 55 -5.11 8.93 16.04
CA VAL A 55 -4.76 10.12 15.25
C VAL A 55 -5.74 11.22 15.69
N ARG A 56 -5.42 11.88 16.80
CA ARG A 56 -6.11 13.12 17.17
C ARG A 56 -5.67 14.19 16.19
N VAL A 57 -6.51 14.45 15.21
CA VAL A 57 -6.42 15.67 14.41
C VAL A 57 -6.70 16.84 15.37
N SER A 58 -5.64 17.50 15.86
CA SER A 58 -5.78 18.74 16.58
C SER A 58 -6.27 19.81 15.59
N VAL A 59 -7.53 20.17 15.70
CA VAL A 59 -8.10 21.33 15.00
C VAL A 59 -7.60 22.58 15.71
N SER A 60 -6.71 23.32 15.09
CA SER A 60 -6.40 24.70 15.47
C SER A 60 -7.58 25.58 15.08
N GLU A 61 -8.05 26.41 15.99
CA GLU A 61 -9.24 27.28 15.83
C GLU A 61 -9.12 28.42 14.79
N ASN A 62 -8.05 28.42 13.99
CA ASN A 62 -7.93 29.37 12.86
C ASN A 62 -8.02 28.57 11.56
N GLY A 63 -9.20 28.50 10.97
CA GLY A 63 -9.71 27.84 9.79
C GLY A 63 -8.83 27.65 8.54
N GLN A 64 -7.53 27.50 8.71
CA GLN A 64 -6.59 27.14 7.66
C GLN A 64 -5.94 25.81 8.03
N LYS A 65 -6.55 24.69 7.61
CA LYS A 65 -5.91 23.36 7.61
C LYS A 65 -4.67 23.45 6.71
N ASN A 66 -3.50 23.64 7.31
CA ASN A 66 -2.22 23.40 6.62
C ASN A 66 -2.14 21.92 6.30
N ILE A 67 -2.37 21.55 5.05
CA ILE A 67 -2.13 20.20 4.49
C ILE A 67 -0.60 19.94 4.34
N GLY A 68 0.23 20.85 4.79
CA GLY A 68 1.68 20.77 4.90
C GLY A 68 2.09 20.98 6.34
N SER A 69 1.98 20.00 7.21
CA SER A 69 2.59 20.11 8.53
C SER A 69 3.96 19.42 8.49
N SER A 70 4.97 20.07 9.07
CA SER A 70 6.30 19.49 9.34
C SER A 70 6.26 18.22 10.21
N VAL A 71 5.09 17.85 10.71
CA VAL A 71 4.85 16.60 11.43
C VAL A 71 4.63 15.49 10.40
N GLY A 72 5.58 14.54 10.34
CA GLY A 72 5.53 13.42 9.42
C GLY A 72 4.28 12.55 9.60
N LYS A 73 3.79 12.00 8.50
CA LYS A 73 2.70 11.03 8.48
C LYS A 73 3.27 9.62 8.57
N THR A 74 2.81 8.86 9.53
CA THR A 74 3.18 7.45 9.66
C THR A 74 2.43 6.64 8.59
N ILE A 75 3.18 5.96 7.74
CA ILE A 75 2.65 5.05 6.72
C ILE A 75 2.67 3.63 7.31
N PRO A 76 1.56 2.88 7.27
CA PRO A 76 1.42 1.62 7.98
C PRO A 76 2.15 0.45 7.28
N ILE A 77 3.41 0.66 6.94
CA ILE A 77 4.33 -0.35 6.39
C ILE A 77 5.66 -0.34 7.15
N VAL A 78 6.22 -1.50 7.37
CA VAL A 78 7.57 -1.69 7.90
C VAL A 78 8.52 -1.80 6.72
N TRP A 79 9.52 -0.91 6.65
CA TRP A 79 10.51 -0.90 5.58
C TRP A 79 11.53 -2.04 5.69
N GLY A 80 11.94 -2.36 6.92
CA GLY A 80 12.85 -3.48 7.21
C GLY A 80 14.21 -3.34 6.52
N ASP A 81 14.56 -4.33 5.72
CA ASP A 81 15.83 -4.47 4.99
C ASP A 81 15.71 -4.21 3.47
N LEU A 82 14.59 -3.67 3.01
CA LEU A 82 14.31 -3.50 1.57
C LEU A 82 15.36 -2.66 0.86
N GLY A 83 15.83 -1.57 1.47
CA GLY A 83 16.89 -0.75 0.89
C GLY A 83 18.16 -1.54 0.63
N VAL A 84 18.63 -2.28 1.63
CA VAL A 84 19.80 -3.18 1.51
C VAL A 84 19.60 -4.21 0.40
N LYS A 85 18.43 -4.83 0.32
CA LYS A 85 18.09 -5.79 -0.74
C LYS A 85 18.14 -5.17 -2.12
N MET A 86 17.57 -3.97 -2.30
CA MET A 86 17.55 -3.27 -3.59
C MET A 86 18.95 -2.81 -4.01
N VAL A 87 19.79 -2.34 -3.08
CA VAL A 87 21.18 -1.99 -3.34
C VAL A 87 22.00 -3.23 -3.73
N ASN A 88 21.85 -4.32 -3.00
CA ASN A 88 22.57 -5.57 -3.29
C ASN A 88 22.14 -6.17 -4.64
N ALA A 89 20.88 -6.08 -5.00
CA ALA A 89 20.35 -6.53 -6.28
C ALA A 89 20.72 -5.59 -7.44
N GLY A 90 21.17 -4.38 -7.16
CA GLY A 90 21.53 -3.38 -8.16
C GLY A 90 20.36 -2.57 -8.71
N VAL A 91 19.13 -2.76 -8.21
CA VAL A 91 17.98 -1.89 -8.56
C VAL A 91 18.28 -0.44 -8.16
N ILE A 92 19.02 -0.26 -7.08
CA ILE A 92 19.58 1.02 -6.65
C ILE A 92 21.10 0.92 -6.72
N ASP A 93 21.75 1.77 -7.54
CA ASP A 93 23.15 2.10 -7.38
C ASP A 93 23.24 3.13 -6.23
N ARG A 94 23.81 2.70 -5.11
CA ARG A 94 23.84 3.50 -3.87
C ARG A 94 24.51 4.86 -4.08
N ASP A 95 25.62 4.89 -4.82
CA ASP A 95 26.38 6.10 -5.01
C ASP A 95 25.64 7.08 -5.92
N LYS A 96 25.03 6.58 -7.00
CA LYS A 96 24.15 7.39 -7.85
C LYS A 96 22.96 7.93 -7.06
N PHE A 97 22.34 7.11 -6.20
CA PHE A 97 21.22 7.55 -5.38
C PHE A 97 21.62 8.71 -4.45
N ILE A 98 22.75 8.59 -3.75
CA ILE A 98 23.27 9.67 -2.89
C ILE A 98 23.57 10.93 -3.73
N GLN A 99 24.15 10.76 -4.92
CA GLN A 99 24.52 11.87 -5.80
C GLN A 99 23.32 12.69 -6.27
N VAL A 100 22.15 12.07 -6.49
CA VAL A 100 20.90 12.77 -6.86
C VAL A 100 20.53 13.84 -5.83
N TYR A 101 20.81 13.58 -4.55
CA TYR A 101 20.49 14.51 -3.46
C TYR A 101 21.64 15.41 -3.05
N ALA A 102 22.86 15.20 -3.53
CA ALA A 102 24.04 15.95 -3.11
C ALA A 102 23.87 17.48 -3.24
N ASN A 103 23.23 17.93 -4.33
CA ASN A 103 22.99 19.35 -4.59
C ASN A 103 21.73 19.91 -3.92
N ARG A 104 21.02 19.07 -3.13
CA ARG A 104 19.77 19.42 -2.43
C ARG A 104 19.90 19.31 -0.91
N GLY A 105 21.13 19.44 -0.39
CA GLY A 105 21.41 19.30 1.04
C GLY A 105 21.86 17.89 1.47
N GLY A 106 21.90 16.93 0.56
CA GLY A 106 22.26 15.53 0.84
C GLY A 106 21.10 14.74 1.46
N LEU A 107 21.36 13.47 1.76
CA LEU A 107 20.44 12.62 2.52
C LEU A 107 20.70 12.80 4.02
N SER A 108 19.65 12.89 4.81
CA SER A 108 19.73 12.80 6.27
C SER A 108 20.23 11.41 6.72
N ASP A 109 20.61 11.28 7.97
CA ASP A 109 21.06 9.99 8.50
C ASP A 109 19.91 8.96 8.58
N GLU A 110 18.68 9.44 8.79
CA GLU A 110 17.47 8.60 8.75
C GLU A 110 17.20 8.08 7.34
N GLU A 111 17.35 8.91 6.32
CA GLU A 111 17.19 8.51 4.91
C GLU A 111 18.29 7.53 4.47
N LYS A 112 19.53 7.74 4.90
CA LYS A 112 20.64 6.78 4.66
C LYS A 112 20.37 5.43 5.30
N LYS A 113 19.77 5.38 6.51
CA LYS A 113 19.38 4.14 7.15
C LYS A 113 18.38 3.34 6.32
N LEU A 114 17.46 4.01 5.59
CA LEU A 114 16.54 3.31 4.69
C LEU A 114 17.25 2.54 3.58
N LEU A 115 18.45 2.96 3.17
CA LEU A 115 19.28 2.25 2.18
C LEU A 115 20.19 1.20 2.82
N ASP A 116 20.74 1.49 4.01
CA ASP A 116 21.91 0.80 4.53
C ASP A 116 21.61 -0.10 5.74
N SER A 117 20.45 0.04 6.38
CA SER A 117 20.10 -0.71 7.58
C SER A 117 19.07 -1.81 7.31
N THR A 118 19.17 -2.90 8.09
CA THR A 118 18.26 -4.05 8.02
C THR A 118 17.09 -3.98 8.99
N GLY A 119 17.13 -3.07 9.98
CA GLY A 119 16.16 -2.98 11.07
C GLY A 119 15.28 -1.73 10.98
N ASN A 120 14.98 -1.22 9.79
CA ASN A 120 14.11 -0.06 9.65
C ASN A 120 12.67 -0.39 10.07
N GLY A 121 12.10 0.50 10.89
CA GLY A 121 10.72 0.39 11.35
C GLY A 121 9.69 0.87 10.33
N THR A 122 8.60 1.38 10.86
CA THR A 122 7.50 1.96 10.08
C THR A 122 7.95 3.25 9.41
N LEU A 123 7.58 3.43 8.14
CA LEU A 123 7.90 4.65 7.39
C LEU A 123 7.17 5.86 7.94
N VAL A 124 7.89 6.97 8.04
CA VAL A 124 7.34 8.29 8.32
C VAL A 124 7.66 9.20 7.14
N VAL A 125 6.62 9.78 6.53
CA VAL A 125 6.74 10.62 5.32
C VAL A 125 6.29 12.04 5.64
N ASN A 126 7.08 13.02 5.20
CA ASN A 126 6.79 14.44 5.28
C ASN A 126 7.21 15.14 3.98
N GLU A 127 7.03 16.45 3.88
CA GLU A 127 7.42 17.22 2.69
C GLU A 127 8.91 17.13 2.38
N GLU A 128 9.77 17.08 3.40
CA GLU A 128 11.23 17.09 3.26
C GLU A 128 11.76 15.78 2.69
N ASN A 129 11.27 14.62 3.19
CA ASN A 129 11.73 13.29 2.76
C ASN A 129 10.86 12.65 1.67
N SER A 130 9.75 13.29 1.27
CA SER A 130 8.78 12.72 0.33
C SER A 130 9.40 12.31 -1.01
N GLY A 131 10.38 13.07 -1.50
CA GLY A 131 11.10 12.76 -2.73
C GLY A 131 12.03 11.54 -2.60
N VAL A 132 12.67 11.36 -1.43
CA VAL A 132 13.49 10.17 -1.14
C VAL A 132 12.61 8.94 -1.03
N ILE A 133 11.50 9.05 -0.30
CA ILE A 133 10.54 7.96 -0.16
C ILE A 133 9.91 7.60 -1.51
N LEU A 134 9.59 8.60 -2.35
CA LEU A 134 9.11 8.36 -3.72
C LEU A 134 10.10 7.49 -4.49
N ASN A 135 11.38 7.85 -4.52
CA ASN A 135 12.39 7.13 -5.27
C ASN A 135 12.65 5.72 -4.71
N LEU A 136 12.61 5.55 -3.39
CA LEU A 136 12.73 4.23 -2.76
C LEU A 136 11.55 3.31 -3.12
N LEU A 137 10.32 3.82 -3.05
CA LEU A 137 9.13 3.09 -3.45
C LEU A 137 9.09 2.83 -4.96
N TRP A 138 9.58 3.77 -5.78
CA TRP A 138 9.71 3.58 -7.22
C TRP A 138 10.70 2.47 -7.56
N ALA A 139 11.90 2.48 -6.96
CA ALA A 139 12.87 1.41 -7.13
C ALA A 139 12.29 0.04 -6.75
N PHE A 140 11.58 0.00 -5.62
CA PHE A 140 10.92 -1.22 -5.16
C PHE A 140 9.84 -1.69 -6.14
N GLY A 141 8.91 -0.82 -6.53
CA GLY A 141 7.83 -1.16 -7.46
C GLY A 141 8.34 -1.60 -8.83
N LEU A 142 9.41 -0.93 -9.36
CA LEU A 142 10.07 -1.33 -10.61
C LEU A 142 10.70 -2.73 -10.49
N GLY A 143 11.41 -2.99 -9.38
CA GLY A 143 12.26 -4.16 -9.22
C GLY A 143 11.53 -5.39 -8.72
N ASN A 144 10.49 -5.23 -7.90
CA ASN A 144 9.76 -6.37 -7.35
C ASN A 144 8.95 -7.08 -8.43
N LYS A 145 8.97 -8.42 -8.40
CA LYS A 145 8.22 -9.22 -9.36
C LYS A 145 6.73 -9.10 -9.12
N ASN A 146 6.00 -8.62 -10.13
CA ASN A 146 4.56 -8.39 -10.04
C ASN A 146 3.85 -8.71 -11.35
N ASP A 147 2.71 -9.37 -11.26
CA ASP A 147 1.90 -9.78 -12.42
C ASP A 147 1.35 -8.58 -13.21
N ILE A 148 1.09 -7.45 -12.54
CA ILE A 148 0.71 -6.19 -13.22
C ILE A 148 1.79 -5.72 -14.20
N LEU A 149 3.07 -5.89 -13.84
CA LEU A 149 4.19 -5.52 -14.70
C LEU A 149 4.46 -6.58 -15.78
N ASP A 150 4.29 -7.86 -15.44
CA ASP A 150 4.58 -8.96 -16.34
C ASP A 150 3.50 -9.17 -17.42
N ASN A 151 2.22 -8.96 -17.06
CA ASN A 151 1.06 -9.31 -17.88
C ASN A 151 0.03 -8.17 -18.03
N GLY A 152 0.24 -7.04 -17.34
CA GLY A 152 -0.69 -5.91 -17.37
C GLY A 152 -0.54 -5.00 -18.60
N GLU A 153 -1.23 -3.87 -18.56
CA GLU A 153 -1.38 -2.94 -19.69
C GLU A 153 -0.05 -2.37 -20.21
N MET A 154 0.99 -2.24 -19.38
CA MET A 154 2.31 -1.77 -19.83
C MET A 154 3.00 -2.73 -20.82
N LYS A 155 2.57 -3.98 -20.89
CA LYS A 155 3.06 -4.99 -21.84
C LYS A 155 2.23 -5.06 -23.12
N ASP A 156 1.15 -4.30 -23.22
CA ASP A 156 0.33 -4.25 -24.42
C ASP A 156 1.17 -3.68 -25.58
N PRO A 157 1.31 -4.39 -26.71
CA PRO A 157 2.09 -3.94 -27.87
C PRO A 157 1.67 -2.59 -28.44
N ARG A 158 0.44 -2.14 -28.17
CA ARG A 158 -0.05 -0.83 -28.59
C ARG A 158 0.72 0.34 -27.97
N TYR A 159 1.32 0.13 -26.82
CA TYR A 159 2.13 1.14 -26.11
C TYR A 159 3.64 1.01 -26.37
N GLY A 160 4.07 0.02 -27.16
CA GLY A 160 5.46 -0.22 -27.50
C GLY A 160 6.26 -0.94 -26.41
N ASN A 161 7.54 -0.61 -26.31
CA ASN A 161 8.43 -1.25 -25.34
C ASN A 161 8.18 -0.64 -23.93
N PRO A 162 7.95 -1.45 -22.89
CA PRO A 162 7.85 -0.96 -21.51
C PRO A 162 9.00 -0.07 -21.05
N GLY A 163 10.21 -0.25 -21.60
CA GLY A 163 11.36 0.60 -21.31
C GLY A 163 11.24 2.06 -21.77
N ASN A 164 10.23 2.40 -22.59
CA ASN A 164 10.02 3.76 -23.05
C ASN A 164 9.26 4.65 -22.05
N PHE A 165 8.69 4.07 -20.98
CA PHE A 165 7.99 4.86 -19.98
C PHE A 165 8.95 5.53 -19.01
N ALA A 166 8.53 6.69 -18.47
CA ALA A 166 9.30 7.42 -17.46
C ALA A 166 9.53 6.60 -16.18
N SER A 167 8.60 5.72 -15.83
CA SER A 167 8.69 4.85 -14.66
C SER A 167 9.69 3.71 -14.79
N THR A 168 10.14 3.41 -15.99
CA THR A 168 10.99 2.27 -16.30
C THR A 168 12.33 2.73 -16.86
N GLY A 169 12.44 3.10 -18.14
CA GLY A 169 13.67 3.66 -18.72
C GLY A 169 14.10 4.98 -18.09
N GLY A 170 13.19 5.71 -17.46
CA GLY A 170 13.50 6.91 -16.68
C GLY A 170 14.18 6.65 -15.34
N TRP A 171 14.28 5.40 -14.88
CA TRP A 171 15.00 5.01 -13.67
C TRP A 171 16.51 4.90 -13.98
N THR A 172 17.24 6.00 -13.84
CA THR A 172 18.67 6.10 -14.23
C THR A 172 19.64 5.73 -13.10
N ILE A 173 19.13 5.47 -11.90
CA ILE A 173 19.92 5.16 -10.71
C ILE A 173 20.07 3.66 -10.45
N ALA A 174 19.81 2.81 -11.43
CA ALA A 174 20.16 1.40 -11.38
C ALA A 174 21.64 1.14 -11.68
N LYS A 175 22.15 0.00 -11.24
CA LYS A 175 23.37 -0.60 -11.80
C LYS A 175 23.01 -1.27 -13.12
N GLY A 176 23.63 -0.81 -14.23
CA GLY A 176 23.26 -1.30 -15.57
C GLY A 176 21.99 -0.63 -16.10
N ASP A 177 21.27 -1.37 -16.93
CA ASP A 177 19.99 -0.93 -17.49
C ASP A 177 18.86 -1.16 -16.48
N SER A 178 17.97 -0.18 -16.33
CA SER A 178 16.80 -0.31 -15.46
C SER A 178 15.89 -1.50 -15.86
N MET A 179 15.84 -1.83 -17.14
CA MET A 179 15.04 -2.94 -17.65
C MET A 179 15.59 -4.32 -17.28
N ASP A 180 16.88 -4.43 -16.91
CA ASP A 180 17.46 -5.66 -16.34
C ASP A 180 16.86 -5.97 -14.96
N HIS A 181 16.26 -4.96 -14.32
CA HIS A 181 15.64 -5.06 -13.00
C HIS A 181 14.10 -5.10 -13.04
N TYR A 182 13.47 -4.73 -14.16
CA TYR A 182 12.03 -4.62 -14.31
C TYR A 182 11.30 -5.93 -13.98
N SER A 183 10.49 -5.93 -12.92
CA SER A 183 9.73 -7.11 -12.43
C SER A 183 10.60 -8.37 -12.23
N LYS A 184 11.86 -8.20 -11.81
CA LYS A 184 12.87 -9.27 -11.80
C LYS A 184 13.08 -9.90 -10.44
N HIS A 185 13.00 -9.11 -9.37
CA HIS A 185 13.45 -9.51 -8.05
C HIS A 185 12.26 -9.90 -7.16
N GLN A 186 12.46 -10.91 -6.33
CA GLN A 186 11.46 -11.34 -5.35
C GLN A 186 11.79 -10.75 -3.97
N PHE A 187 11.72 -9.42 -3.84
CA PHE A 187 11.92 -8.75 -2.55
C PHE A 187 10.82 -9.11 -1.56
N ILE A 188 9.59 -9.20 -2.07
CA ILE A 188 8.42 -9.77 -1.41
C ILE A 188 7.69 -10.69 -2.41
N ILE A 189 6.93 -11.64 -1.86
CA ILE A 189 6.08 -12.54 -2.64
C ILE A 189 4.64 -12.35 -2.16
N LEU A 190 3.76 -11.96 -3.08
CA LEU A 190 2.33 -11.83 -2.80
C LEU A 190 1.62 -13.17 -2.96
N THR A 191 0.67 -13.47 -2.08
CA THR A 191 -0.29 -14.54 -2.34
C THR A 191 -1.23 -14.14 -3.47
N LYS A 192 -2.01 -15.08 -4.01
CA LYS A 192 -3.01 -14.78 -5.05
C LYS A 192 -4.05 -13.75 -4.59
N GLU A 193 -4.46 -13.84 -3.33
CA GLU A 193 -5.42 -12.92 -2.71
C GLU A 193 -4.83 -11.52 -2.55
N GLN A 194 -3.56 -11.43 -2.14
CA GLN A 194 -2.83 -10.17 -2.02
C GLN A 194 -2.60 -9.53 -3.39
N GLN A 195 -2.21 -10.31 -4.40
CA GLN A 195 -2.07 -9.83 -5.78
C GLN A 195 -3.41 -9.31 -6.32
N ALA A 196 -4.51 -10.04 -6.14
CA ALA A 196 -5.84 -9.61 -6.55
C ALA A 196 -6.29 -8.33 -5.82
N LEU A 197 -5.89 -8.16 -4.55
CA LEU A 197 -6.13 -6.92 -3.80
C LEU A 197 -5.36 -5.74 -4.41
N VAL A 198 -4.07 -5.92 -4.70
CA VAL A 198 -3.24 -4.88 -5.37
C VAL A 198 -3.83 -4.50 -6.71
N GLU A 199 -4.21 -5.47 -7.55
CA GLU A 199 -4.82 -5.21 -8.86
C GLU A 199 -6.12 -4.42 -8.77
N ARG A 200 -7.01 -4.85 -7.87
CA ARG A 200 -8.32 -4.21 -7.68
C ARG A 200 -8.16 -2.77 -7.19
N THR A 201 -7.27 -2.56 -6.23
CA THR A 201 -7.06 -1.25 -5.62
C THR A 201 -6.34 -0.30 -6.58
N SER A 202 -5.29 -0.77 -7.27
CA SER A 202 -4.50 0.03 -8.21
C SER A 202 -5.30 0.58 -9.40
N LYS A 203 -6.35 -0.13 -9.84
CA LYS A 203 -7.23 0.32 -10.93
C LYS A 203 -8.03 1.58 -10.60
N ASN A 204 -8.22 1.88 -9.31
CA ASN A 204 -9.01 3.03 -8.85
C ASN A 204 -8.14 4.15 -8.24
N ILE A 205 -6.82 4.01 -8.19
CA ILE A 205 -5.93 5.05 -7.68
C ILE A 205 -5.28 5.77 -8.85
N TYR A 206 -5.69 7.01 -9.06
CA TYR A 206 -5.14 7.93 -10.04
C TYR A 206 -4.25 8.98 -9.37
N ARG A 207 -3.53 9.76 -10.17
CA ARG A 207 -2.64 10.85 -9.74
C ARG A 207 -2.69 12.02 -10.70
N PRO A 208 -2.59 13.27 -10.23
CA PRO A 208 -2.78 14.46 -11.05
C PRO A 208 -1.72 14.70 -12.14
N CYS A 209 -0.59 14.00 -12.09
CA CYS A 209 0.50 14.17 -13.07
C CYS A 209 0.23 13.48 -14.41
N CYS A 210 -0.71 12.53 -14.48
CA CYS A 210 -1.00 11.77 -15.69
C CYS A 210 -2.46 11.29 -15.76
N GLY A 211 -2.83 10.64 -16.87
CA GLY A 211 -4.19 10.15 -17.10
C GLY A 211 -4.43 8.71 -16.63
N ASN A 212 -3.37 7.97 -16.30
CA ASN A 212 -3.45 6.54 -16.06
C ASN A 212 -3.62 6.21 -14.57
N SER A 213 -4.27 5.07 -14.28
CA SER A 213 -4.34 4.54 -12.92
C SER A 213 -2.99 3.92 -12.49
N THR A 214 -2.87 3.58 -11.21
CA THR A 214 -1.69 2.87 -10.69
C THR A 214 -1.54 1.47 -11.30
N TYR A 215 -2.61 0.88 -11.86
CA TYR A 215 -2.55 -0.37 -12.60
C TYR A 215 -1.77 -0.24 -13.94
N PHE A 216 -1.66 0.99 -14.47
CA PHE A 216 -0.78 1.35 -15.57
C PHE A 216 0.28 2.36 -15.05
N PRO A 217 1.34 1.88 -14.39
CA PRO A 217 2.28 2.71 -13.66
C PRO A 217 3.36 3.33 -14.57
N ASP A 218 2.96 4.14 -15.54
CA ASP A 218 3.78 4.74 -16.60
C ASP A 218 4.71 5.87 -16.14
N CYS A 219 4.48 6.44 -14.95
CA CYS A 219 5.31 7.49 -14.36
C CYS A 219 5.88 7.06 -13.01
N ASN A 220 6.88 7.79 -12.50
CA ASN A 220 7.52 7.52 -11.20
C ASN A 220 6.54 7.42 -10.04
N HIS A 221 5.58 8.35 -9.93
CA HIS A 221 4.55 8.30 -8.88
C HIS A 221 3.65 7.06 -9.00
N GLY A 222 3.31 6.65 -10.24
CA GLY A 222 2.53 5.44 -10.46
C GLY A 222 3.28 4.18 -10.03
N MET A 223 4.57 4.09 -10.38
CA MET A 223 5.40 2.95 -10.00
C MET A 223 5.67 2.93 -8.49
N ALA A 224 5.92 4.10 -7.88
CA ALA A 224 6.07 4.22 -6.43
C ALA A 224 4.78 3.83 -5.67
N MET A 225 3.62 4.25 -6.20
CA MET A 225 2.32 3.87 -5.62
C MET A 225 2.07 2.37 -5.76
N LEU A 226 2.41 1.76 -6.91
CA LEU A 226 2.32 0.31 -7.07
C LEU A 226 3.16 -0.41 -6.01
N GLY A 227 4.43 -0.01 -5.84
CA GLY A 227 5.31 -0.58 -4.82
C GLY A 227 4.76 -0.41 -3.40
N LEU A 228 4.16 0.74 -3.08
CA LEU A 228 3.50 0.96 -1.80
C LEU A 228 2.35 -0.03 -1.58
N LEU A 229 1.48 -0.21 -2.57
CA LEU A 229 0.34 -1.14 -2.47
C LEU A 229 0.79 -2.59 -2.32
N GLU A 230 1.85 -2.99 -3.02
CA GLU A 230 2.46 -4.31 -2.85
C GLU A 230 2.96 -4.55 -1.42
N LEU A 231 3.70 -3.57 -0.85
CA LEU A 231 4.18 -3.65 0.53
C LEU A 231 3.02 -3.72 1.52
N MET A 232 2.01 -2.88 1.34
CA MET A 232 0.81 -2.88 2.19
C MET A 232 0.08 -4.23 2.13
N ALA A 233 -0.12 -4.79 0.94
CA ALA A 233 -0.75 -6.09 0.76
C ALA A 233 0.04 -7.20 1.43
N SER A 234 1.36 -7.23 1.25
CA SER A 234 2.24 -8.25 1.84
C SER A 234 2.22 -8.21 3.37
N GLN A 235 1.94 -7.05 3.95
CA GLN A 235 1.88 -6.82 5.40
C GLN A 235 0.45 -6.85 5.95
N GLY A 236 -0.52 -7.30 5.15
CA GLY A 236 -1.87 -7.59 5.60
C GLY A 236 -2.80 -6.37 5.70
N ALA A 237 -2.49 -5.28 5.00
CA ALA A 237 -3.38 -4.13 4.92
C ALA A 237 -4.69 -4.46 4.21
N THR A 238 -5.78 -3.84 4.67
CA THR A 238 -7.08 -3.92 4.03
C THR A 238 -7.19 -2.96 2.84
N GLU A 239 -8.18 -3.17 1.97
CA GLU A 239 -8.46 -2.27 0.84
C GLU A 239 -8.71 -0.82 1.30
N SER A 240 -9.45 -0.62 2.39
CA SER A 240 -9.69 0.71 2.96
C SER A 240 -8.39 1.39 3.39
N GLN A 241 -7.53 0.67 4.12
CA GLN A 241 -6.23 1.19 4.53
C GLN A 241 -5.33 1.56 3.35
N MET A 242 -5.41 0.80 2.24
CA MET A 242 -4.68 1.13 1.01
C MET A 242 -5.18 2.45 0.39
N TYR A 243 -6.49 2.67 0.29
CA TYR A 243 -7.03 3.93 -0.22
C TYR A 243 -6.70 5.11 0.69
N GLU A 244 -6.85 4.95 2.01
CA GLU A 244 -6.50 5.98 2.99
C GLU A 244 -5.01 6.37 2.89
N THR A 245 -4.13 5.37 2.80
CA THR A 245 -2.68 5.60 2.68
C THR A 245 -2.32 6.22 1.33
N ALA A 246 -2.91 5.75 0.24
CA ALA A 246 -2.70 6.31 -1.09
C ALA A 246 -3.14 7.78 -1.16
N LEU A 247 -4.25 8.15 -0.49
CA LEU A 247 -4.70 9.54 -0.39
C LEU A 247 -3.69 10.40 0.37
N VAL A 248 -3.15 9.91 1.48
CA VAL A 248 -2.09 10.59 2.23
C VAL A 248 -0.86 10.81 1.36
N MET A 249 -0.38 9.78 0.68
CA MET A 249 0.81 9.87 -0.18
C MET A 249 0.61 10.82 -1.35
N ASN A 250 -0.51 10.72 -2.05
CA ASN A 250 -0.82 11.64 -3.13
C ASN A 250 -0.95 13.08 -2.64
N SER A 251 -1.53 13.31 -1.45
CA SER A 251 -1.63 14.66 -0.87
C SER A 251 -0.27 15.26 -0.54
N ILE A 252 0.71 14.44 -0.17
CA ILE A 252 2.09 14.87 0.07
C ILE A 252 2.82 15.13 -1.28
N TRP A 253 2.65 14.27 -2.28
CA TRP A 253 3.30 14.42 -3.58
C TRP A 253 2.69 15.52 -4.46
N PHE A 254 1.40 15.84 -4.26
CA PHE A 254 0.64 16.81 -5.04
C PHE A 254 -0.16 17.79 -4.15
N PRO A 255 0.52 18.53 -3.26
CA PRO A 255 -0.17 19.32 -2.23
C PRO A 255 -1.14 20.35 -2.80
N ASP A 256 -0.75 21.07 -3.86
CA ASP A 256 -1.60 22.10 -4.48
C ASP A 256 -2.87 21.51 -5.09
N GLN A 257 -2.74 20.34 -5.75
CA GLN A 257 -3.87 19.68 -6.39
C GLN A 257 -4.87 19.17 -5.34
N TYR A 258 -4.38 18.53 -4.28
CA TYR A 258 -5.25 18.01 -3.21
C TYR A 258 -5.85 19.13 -2.33
N ALA A 259 -5.16 20.25 -2.16
CA ALA A 259 -5.75 21.44 -1.55
C ALA A 259 -6.92 21.98 -2.40
N ASN A 260 -6.81 21.98 -3.73
CA ASN A 260 -7.90 22.40 -4.61
C ASN A 260 -9.07 21.40 -4.62
N ILE A 261 -8.79 20.09 -4.59
CA ILE A 261 -9.82 19.05 -4.47
C ILE A 261 -10.57 19.21 -3.15
N SER A 262 -9.87 19.50 -2.04
CA SER A 262 -10.49 19.79 -0.74
C SER A 262 -11.46 20.97 -0.81
N LYS A 263 -11.01 22.10 -1.37
CA LYS A 263 -11.85 23.30 -1.56
C LYS A 263 -13.07 23.01 -2.44
N TYR A 264 -12.92 22.18 -3.47
CA TYR A 264 -14.05 21.78 -4.31
C TYR A 264 -15.12 21.06 -3.49
N PHE A 265 -14.78 20.05 -2.69
CA PHE A 265 -15.74 19.33 -1.86
C PHE A 265 -16.35 20.22 -0.78
N GLU A 266 -15.56 21.08 -0.15
CA GLU A 266 -16.04 22.07 0.83
C GLU A 266 -17.06 23.04 0.20
N SER A 267 -16.83 23.48 -1.03
CA SER A 267 -17.79 24.33 -1.76
C SER A 267 -19.11 23.64 -2.07
N LYS A 268 -19.10 22.28 -2.12
CA LYS A 268 -20.31 21.46 -2.27
C LYS A 268 -20.94 21.07 -0.92
N GLY A 269 -20.45 21.63 0.17
CA GLY A 269 -20.97 21.40 1.53
C GLY A 269 -20.49 20.11 2.18
N THR A 270 -19.47 19.45 1.61
CA THR A 270 -18.91 18.22 2.15
C THR A 270 -17.47 18.45 2.64
N SER A 271 -17.21 18.18 3.92
CA SER A 271 -15.84 18.25 4.45
C SER A 271 -14.98 17.15 3.85
N PHE A 272 -13.76 17.49 3.42
CA PHE A 272 -12.83 16.59 2.72
C PHE A 272 -12.55 15.29 3.49
N ASP A 273 -12.46 15.35 4.81
CA ASP A 273 -12.23 14.19 5.68
C ASP A 273 -13.42 13.22 5.77
N LYS A 274 -14.58 13.61 5.24
CA LYS A 274 -15.80 12.77 5.16
C LYS A 274 -16.04 12.17 3.78
N VAL A 275 -15.24 12.57 2.80
CA VAL A 275 -15.33 12.00 1.46
C VAL A 275 -14.57 10.68 1.43
N ASP A 276 -15.16 9.66 0.80
CA ASP A 276 -14.50 8.36 0.61
C ASP A 276 -13.15 8.55 -0.12
N PRO A 277 -12.02 8.11 0.46
CA PRO A 277 -10.71 8.15 -0.21
C PRO A 277 -10.71 7.55 -1.61
N LYS A 278 -11.49 6.49 -1.84
CA LYS A 278 -11.65 5.87 -3.16
C LYS A 278 -12.28 6.82 -4.18
N GLN A 279 -13.25 7.63 -3.76
CA GLN A 279 -13.86 8.65 -4.61
C GLN A 279 -12.84 9.74 -4.96
N ILE A 280 -12.11 10.27 -3.97
CA ILE A 280 -11.10 11.32 -4.19
C ILE A 280 -10.00 10.83 -5.15
N LEU A 281 -9.56 9.59 -4.99
CA LEU A 281 -8.49 8.98 -5.79
C LEU A 281 -8.95 8.52 -7.18
N SER A 282 -10.24 8.63 -7.49
CA SER A 282 -10.79 8.20 -8.79
C SER A 282 -10.28 9.04 -9.96
N ALA A 283 -10.50 8.55 -11.17
CA ALA A 283 -10.18 9.28 -12.41
C ALA A 283 -10.83 10.67 -12.47
N GLU A 284 -12.00 10.83 -11.86
CA GLU A 284 -12.76 12.08 -11.87
C GLU A 284 -12.05 13.23 -11.18
N PHE A 285 -11.36 12.97 -10.07
CA PHE A 285 -10.71 14.01 -9.26
C PHE A 285 -9.18 13.96 -9.34
N SER A 286 -8.60 12.76 -9.40
CA SER A 286 -7.16 12.55 -9.27
C SER A 286 -6.44 12.19 -10.56
N SER A 287 -7.11 12.05 -11.72
CA SER A 287 -6.39 12.04 -13.00
C SER A 287 -6.12 13.46 -13.50
N ALA A 288 -5.11 13.62 -14.37
CA ALA A 288 -4.80 14.94 -14.95
C ALA A 288 -6.02 15.58 -15.64
N GLN A 289 -6.77 14.79 -16.41
CA GLN A 289 -7.96 15.26 -17.13
C GLN A 289 -9.14 15.51 -16.17
N GLY A 290 -9.35 14.60 -15.19
CA GLY A 290 -10.42 14.74 -14.21
C GLY A 290 -10.21 15.97 -13.34
N PHE A 291 -8.98 16.17 -12.85
CA PHE A 291 -8.62 17.36 -12.09
C PHE A 291 -8.84 18.65 -12.89
N GLN A 292 -8.39 18.71 -14.13
CA GLN A 292 -8.62 19.88 -15.01
C GLN A 292 -10.11 20.15 -15.23
N LYS A 293 -10.90 19.10 -15.48
CA LYS A 293 -12.36 19.22 -15.64
C LYS A 293 -13.02 19.72 -14.35
N MET A 294 -12.67 19.17 -13.20
CA MET A 294 -13.15 19.63 -11.90
C MET A 294 -12.81 21.11 -11.68
N MET A 295 -11.56 21.52 -11.96
CA MET A 295 -11.12 22.91 -11.80
C MET A 295 -11.88 23.86 -12.73
N SER A 296 -12.17 23.48 -13.96
CA SER A 296 -12.96 24.29 -14.92
C SER A 296 -14.40 24.53 -14.47
N GLN A 297 -14.97 23.63 -13.68
CA GLN A 297 -16.30 23.76 -13.09
C GLN A 297 -16.29 24.53 -11.76
N PHE A 298 -15.14 24.58 -11.10
CA PHE A 298 -14.97 25.23 -9.80
C PHE A 298 -14.61 26.71 -9.93
N ILE A 299 -13.82 27.07 -10.94
CA ILE A 299 -13.49 28.46 -11.26
C ILE A 299 -14.64 29.00 -12.12
N GLU A 300 -15.61 29.69 -11.48
CA GLU A 300 -16.56 30.50 -12.25
C GLU A 300 -15.78 31.53 -13.08
N PRO A 301 -16.26 31.92 -14.28
CA PRO A 301 -15.64 32.96 -15.07
C PRO A 301 -15.94 34.35 -14.44
N THR A 302 -15.42 34.60 -13.26
CA THR A 302 -15.31 35.95 -12.70
C THR A 302 -14.15 36.64 -13.39
N GLY A 303 -14.48 37.66 -14.19
CA GLY A 303 -13.54 38.42 -14.98
C GLY A 303 -12.30 38.86 -14.20
N SER A 304 -11.16 38.84 -14.90
CA SER A 304 -9.84 39.34 -14.48
C SER A 304 -9.20 38.68 -13.25
N GLY A 305 -8.78 37.44 -13.38
CA GLY A 305 -7.78 36.82 -12.52
C GLY A 305 -6.67 36.26 -13.40
N SER A 306 -5.44 36.70 -13.19
CA SER A 306 -4.24 36.24 -13.88
C SER A 306 -4.21 34.72 -13.99
N ALA A 307 -3.98 34.20 -15.20
CA ALA A 307 -3.77 32.79 -15.45
C ALA A 307 -2.75 32.21 -14.46
N PRO A 308 -2.99 31.02 -13.90
CA PRO A 308 -2.02 30.38 -13.03
C PRO A 308 -0.69 30.26 -13.76
N THR A 309 0.35 30.93 -13.25
CA THR A 309 1.71 30.77 -13.74
C THR A 309 2.03 29.30 -13.77
N LYS A 310 2.38 28.78 -14.96
CA LYS A 310 3.01 27.47 -15.12
C LYS A 310 4.27 27.46 -14.24
N ARG A 311 4.16 27.02 -13.01
CA ARG A 311 5.32 26.52 -12.30
C ARG A 311 5.67 25.20 -12.99
N SER A 312 6.87 25.18 -13.54
CA SER A 312 7.52 24.03 -14.12
C SER A 312 7.28 22.82 -13.21
N GLY A 313 6.41 21.91 -13.67
CA GLY A 313 6.28 20.61 -13.05
C GLY A 313 7.65 19.94 -13.07
N GLY A 314 8.15 19.52 -11.92
CA GLY A 314 9.34 18.71 -11.83
C GLY A 314 9.18 17.53 -12.79
N GLY A 315 10.16 17.35 -13.69
CA GLY A 315 10.09 16.28 -14.69
C GLY A 315 9.93 14.92 -14.01
N CYS A 316 9.20 14.01 -14.67
CA CYS A 316 9.02 12.62 -14.23
C CYS A 316 10.31 11.80 -14.42
N GLY A 317 11.45 12.27 -13.98
CA GLY A 317 12.74 11.60 -14.05
C GLY A 317 13.60 11.93 -12.82
N VAL A 318 14.52 11.05 -12.51
CA VAL A 318 15.58 11.26 -11.48
C VAL A 318 16.84 11.81 -12.10
#